data_b3b82d54e4b9a8aaff7567c055f902c7
#
_entry.id   b3b82d54e4b9a8aaff7567c055f902c7
#
_cell.length_a   1.000
_cell.length_b   1.000
_cell.length_c   1.000
_cell.angle_alpha   90.00
_cell.angle_beta   90.00
_cell.angle_gamma   90.00
#
_symmetry.space_group_name_H-M   'P 1'
#
loop_
_entity.id
_entity.type
_entity.pdbx_description
1 polymer ?
#
loop_
_entity_poly.entity_id
_entity_poly.type
_entity_poly.pdbx_seq_one_letter_code
_entity_poly.pdbx_strand_id
1 'polypeptide(L)'
;MIRTRKTTAARSDARGSSPAPDAVTNRTFAELAVGESATISHAMTATEIEGLALVAGDVEPFHVEGGRDRGGPEAPGAASIALISNLLLRRLPGPGTAIADTSMHYGGTIAVGDVLEATVTVRAKFVRGRRVAFDCRCANQRGEVLAEGEAHVVAPAARLAYTPIATPSLILRRNDGFARILRRCAELPPVRCAVVHPCDRDSLGGALEAAKRGLIVPVLVGPARKIRAAAADAKVSLAGVEVLDTEHSHAAAALAVQLARDGKVAALMKGSLHTDELMAAVVPSATGIRTARRISHVFVMDVPTYPRLLFVTDAAVNIFPTLDEKVDIAQNAIDLAQVLGVATPKLAVLSAVETVTPKIESTLHAAALCKMAERGQITGGLLDGPLAFDNAVSEHAARTKGIGGQVAGRADILLVPDLEAGNMVAKQLQYLAGADAAGIVLGTRVPIVLTSRADSVRTRLASAAVMALVANAKRR
;
A
#
# COMPACT_ATOMS: atom_id res chain seq x y z
N MET A 1 31.24 36.60 -48.76
CA MET A 1 32.42 37.03 -47.97
C MET A 1 32.15 36.80 -46.50
N ILE A 2 32.62 35.69 -45.93
CA ILE A 2 32.48 35.35 -44.52
C ILE A 2 33.91 35.25 -43.98
N ARG A 3 34.24 36.12 -43.04
CA ARG A 3 35.54 36.16 -42.37
C ARG A 3 35.58 35.14 -41.25
N THR A 4 36.44 34.13 -41.35
CA THR A 4 36.86 33.21 -40.31
C THR A 4 37.74 33.92 -39.28
N ARG A 5 37.31 33.95 -38.01
CA ARG A 5 38.18 34.29 -36.86
C ARG A 5 38.82 33.02 -36.32
N LYS A 6 40.13 32.95 -36.35
CA LYS A 6 40.94 31.99 -35.61
C LYS A 6 40.92 32.37 -34.14
N THR A 7 40.44 31.44 -33.27
CA THR A 7 40.54 31.56 -31.83
C THR A 7 41.76 30.77 -31.39
N THR A 8 42.69 31.43 -30.79
CA THR A 8 43.92 30.94 -30.13
C THR A 8 43.51 30.14 -28.87
N ALA A 9 43.96 28.90 -28.77
CA ALA A 9 43.81 28.09 -27.57
C ALA A 9 44.73 28.62 -26.47
N ALA A 10 44.13 29.07 -25.39
CA ALA A 10 44.84 29.37 -24.14
C ALA A 10 45.07 28.03 -23.40
N ARG A 11 46.32 27.73 -23.10
CA ARG A 11 46.71 26.70 -22.16
C ARG A 11 46.17 27.09 -20.77
N SER A 12 45.24 26.32 -20.21
CA SER A 12 44.83 26.47 -18.82
C SER A 12 45.82 25.74 -17.90
N ASP A 13 46.44 26.47 -17.03
CA ASP A 13 47.22 25.99 -15.89
C ASP A 13 46.39 25.04 -15.04
N ALA A 14 46.94 23.88 -14.80
CA ALA A 14 46.43 22.90 -13.83
C ALA A 14 46.66 23.44 -12.40
N ARG A 15 45.80 24.35 -11.95
CA ARG A 15 45.66 24.62 -10.51
C ARG A 15 44.73 23.53 -9.95
N GLY A 16 45.26 22.71 -9.03
CA GLY A 16 44.48 21.74 -8.29
C GLY A 16 43.31 22.43 -7.58
N SER A 17 42.12 22.25 -8.10
CA SER A 17 40.90 22.64 -7.41
C SER A 17 40.74 21.79 -6.17
N SER A 18 40.66 22.39 -4.99
CA SER A 18 40.20 21.70 -3.79
C SER A 18 38.88 21.02 -4.06
N PRO A 19 38.70 19.77 -3.64
CA PRO A 19 37.44 19.05 -3.86
C PRO A 19 36.29 19.83 -3.20
N ALA A 20 35.09 19.77 -3.82
CA ALA A 20 33.87 20.33 -3.24
C ALA A 20 33.68 19.80 -1.80
N PRO A 21 33.10 20.59 -0.87
CA PRO A 21 33.05 20.25 0.56
C PRO A 21 32.39 18.90 0.89
N ASP A 22 31.63 18.32 -0.02
CA ASP A 22 30.95 17.03 0.15
C ASP A 22 31.58 15.87 -0.65
N ALA A 23 32.78 16.05 -1.24
CA ALA A 23 33.41 15.01 -2.03
C ALA A 23 33.96 13.88 -1.14
N VAL A 24 33.56 12.65 -1.44
CA VAL A 24 34.13 11.44 -0.84
C VAL A 24 35.43 11.11 -1.56
N THR A 25 36.51 10.98 -0.80
CA THR A 25 37.86 10.64 -1.31
C THR A 25 38.36 9.34 -0.67
N ASN A 26 39.14 8.56 -1.42
CA ASN A 26 39.82 7.38 -0.87
C ASN A 26 41.17 7.73 -0.24
N ARG A 27 41.73 6.71 0.46
CA ARG A 27 43.15 6.66 0.88
C ARG A 27 43.82 5.60 -0.01
N THR A 28 44.89 6.01 -0.68
CA THR A 28 45.68 5.04 -1.45
C THR A 28 46.48 4.10 -0.54
N PHE A 29 46.97 2.96 -1.08
CA PHE A 29 47.82 2.05 -0.31
C PHE A 29 49.00 2.77 0.38
N ALA A 30 49.62 3.74 -0.27
CA ALA A 30 50.79 4.46 0.27
C ALA A 30 50.39 5.34 1.46
N GLU A 31 49.21 5.93 1.43
CA GLU A 31 48.71 6.87 2.44
C GLU A 31 48.15 6.22 3.70
N LEU A 32 47.80 4.95 3.65
CA LEU A 32 47.32 4.21 4.81
C LEU A 32 48.39 3.98 5.85
N ALA A 33 48.07 4.12 7.12
CA ALA A 33 48.95 3.84 8.24
C ALA A 33 48.40 2.72 9.11
N VAL A 34 49.25 1.85 9.65
CA VAL A 34 48.88 0.82 10.65
C VAL A 34 48.37 1.54 11.91
N GLY A 35 47.24 1.09 12.45
CA GLY A 35 46.52 1.74 13.56
C GLY A 35 45.52 2.81 13.13
N GLU A 36 45.49 3.22 11.85
CA GLU A 36 44.46 4.12 11.34
C GLU A 36 43.09 3.45 11.39
N SER A 37 42.09 4.16 11.88
CA SER A 37 40.74 3.61 12.06
C SER A 37 39.66 4.52 11.50
N ALA A 38 38.53 3.94 11.18
CA ALA A 38 37.29 4.64 10.81
C ALA A 38 36.09 4.00 11.50
N THR A 39 35.15 4.85 11.90
CA THR A 39 33.93 4.44 12.59
C THR A 39 32.71 5.03 11.92
N ILE A 40 31.59 4.30 11.93
CA ILE A 40 30.27 4.77 11.53
C ILE A 40 29.25 4.34 12.59
N SER A 41 28.33 5.23 12.90
CA SER A 41 27.17 4.96 13.73
C SER A 41 25.90 5.00 12.88
N HIS A 42 24.99 4.04 13.08
CA HIS A 42 23.74 3.92 12.32
C HIS A 42 22.62 3.38 13.20
N ALA A 43 21.48 4.10 13.24
CA ALA A 43 20.28 3.64 13.95
C ALA A 43 19.44 2.76 13.01
N MET A 44 19.21 1.52 13.43
CA MET A 44 18.46 0.53 12.62
C MET A 44 16.97 0.79 12.66
N THR A 45 16.37 0.96 11.50
CA THR A 45 14.92 1.13 11.35
C THR A 45 14.24 -0.22 11.04
N ALA A 46 12.94 -0.33 11.33
CA ALA A 46 12.15 -1.51 10.95
C ALA A 46 12.21 -1.76 9.43
N THR A 47 12.13 -0.71 8.63
CA THR A 47 12.22 -0.80 7.15
C THR A 47 13.53 -1.40 6.66
N GLU A 48 14.64 -1.07 7.31
CA GLU A 48 15.96 -1.60 6.95
C GLU A 48 16.09 -3.07 7.34
N ILE A 49 15.64 -3.46 8.53
CA ILE A 49 15.65 -4.86 8.99
C ILE A 49 14.80 -5.72 8.04
N GLU A 50 13.60 -5.28 7.71
CA GLU A 50 12.71 -5.97 6.78
C GLU A 50 13.29 -6.00 5.35
N GLY A 51 13.96 -4.91 4.93
CA GLY A 51 14.66 -4.84 3.65
C GLY A 51 15.79 -5.86 3.55
N LEU A 52 16.56 -6.03 4.61
CA LEU A 52 17.62 -7.05 4.69
C LEU A 52 17.04 -8.47 4.62
N ALA A 53 15.97 -8.74 5.37
CA ALA A 53 15.26 -10.02 5.33
C ALA A 53 14.72 -10.30 3.91
N LEU A 54 14.12 -9.31 3.25
CA LEU A 54 13.60 -9.43 1.89
C LEU A 54 14.71 -9.78 0.88
N VAL A 55 15.85 -9.10 0.95
CA VAL A 55 17.02 -9.35 0.08
C VAL A 55 17.61 -10.74 0.33
N ALA A 56 17.63 -11.17 1.59
CA ALA A 56 18.10 -12.50 1.97
C ALA A 56 17.11 -13.64 1.61
N GLY A 57 15.87 -13.30 1.23
CA GLY A 57 14.78 -14.29 1.04
C GLY A 57 14.32 -14.91 2.35
N ASP A 58 14.53 -14.21 3.46
CA ASP A 58 14.12 -14.63 4.79
C ASP A 58 12.62 -14.40 4.95
N VAL A 59 11.88 -15.47 5.24
CA VAL A 59 10.41 -15.47 5.37
C VAL A 59 9.97 -15.77 6.80
N GLU A 60 10.90 -15.81 7.76
CA GLU A 60 10.56 -16.11 9.13
C GLU A 60 9.78 -14.95 9.79
N PRO A 61 8.62 -15.22 10.43
CA PRO A 61 7.73 -14.15 10.93
C PRO A 61 8.42 -13.20 11.93
N PHE A 62 9.37 -13.68 12.73
CA PHE A 62 10.07 -12.84 13.71
C PHE A 62 11.07 -11.87 13.07
N HIS A 63 11.56 -12.14 11.85
CA HIS A 63 12.39 -11.21 11.10
C HIS A 63 11.58 -10.19 10.29
N VAL A 64 10.34 -10.53 9.91
CA VAL A 64 9.50 -9.72 9.01
C VAL A 64 8.33 -9.04 9.73
N GLU A 65 7.64 -9.77 10.64
CA GLU A 65 6.43 -9.25 11.31
C GLU A 65 6.67 -8.83 12.77
N GLY A 66 7.81 -9.21 13.35
CA GLY A 66 8.07 -9.12 14.78
C GLY A 66 7.25 -10.13 15.56
N GLY A 67 7.87 -11.01 16.34
CA GLY A 67 7.14 -11.88 17.27
C GLY A 67 6.31 -11.00 18.20
N ARG A 68 5.04 -11.31 18.40
CA ARG A 68 4.08 -10.52 19.20
C ARG A 68 4.58 -10.17 20.61
N ASP A 69 5.59 -10.91 21.10
CA ASP A 69 6.14 -10.79 22.45
C ASP A 69 7.51 -10.10 22.50
N ARG A 70 8.14 -9.69 21.38
CA ARG A 70 9.53 -9.20 21.31
C ARG A 70 9.73 -7.77 20.79
N GLY A 71 8.69 -6.99 20.59
CA GLY A 71 8.83 -5.55 20.36
C GLY A 71 9.14 -5.10 18.93
N GLY A 72 9.11 -6.00 17.94
CA GLY A 72 9.33 -5.65 16.51
C GLY A 72 10.19 -6.67 15.77
N PRO A 73 10.46 -6.44 14.45
CA PRO A 73 11.33 -7.28 13.65
C PRO A 73 12.78 -7.21 14.17
N GLU A 74 13.48 -8.34 14.12
CA GLU A 74 14.89 -8.47 14.48
C GLU A 74 15.68 -9.00 13.28
N ALA A 75 16.95 -8.61 13.16
CA ALA A 75 17.87 -9.17 12.18
C ALA A 75 19.01 -9.93 12.88
N PRO A 76 19.57 -10.98 12.24
CA PRO A 76 20.75 -11.64 12.78
C PRO A 76 21.96 -10.68 12.81
N GLY A 77 22.86 -10.87 13.77
CA GLY A 77 24.08 -10.06 13.92
C GLY A 77 24.94 -10.00 12.64
N ALA A 78 24.83 -11.04 11.80
CA ALA A 78 25.47 -11.08 10.46
C ALA A 78 25.06 -9.90 9.55
N ALA A 79 23.90 -9.27 9.76
CA ALA A 79 23.47 -8.10 8.99
C ALA A 79 24.40 -6.88 9.21
N SER A 80 25.14 -6.81 10.33
CA SER A 80 26.11 -5.75 10.63
C SER A 80 27.30 -5.72 9.66
N ILE A 81 27.57 -6.80 8.90
CA ILE A 81 28.61 -6.83 7.86
C ILE A 81 28.39 -5.74 6.79
N ALA A 82 27.15 -5.32 6.57
CA ALA A 82 26.84 -4.24 5.63
C ALA A 82 27.48 -2.92 6.05
N LEU A 83 27.52 -2.60 7.35
CA LEU A 83 28.18 -1.41 7.88
C LEU A 83 29.70 -1.49 7.80
N ILE A 84 30.27 -2.66 8.12
CA ILE A 84 31.72 -2.92 7.96
C ILE A 84 32.12 -2.77 6.50
N SER A 85 31.37 -3.38 5.58
CA SER A 85 31.62 -3.25 4.14
C SER A 85 31.51 -1.78 3.67
N ASN A 86 30.54 -1.03 4.18
CA ASN A 86 30.39 0.39 3.88
C ASN A 86 31.64 1.19 4.31
N LEU A 87 32.16 0.94 5.52
CA LEU A 87 33.39 1.58 5.99
C LEU A 87 34.58 1.30 5.06
N LEU A 88 34.82 0.02 4.73
CA LEU A 88 35.93 -0.38 3.88
C LEU A 88 35.83 0.21 2.46
N LEU A 89 34.65 0.24 1.88
CA LEU A 89 34.44 0.66 0.49
C LEU A 89 34.23 2.15 0.31
N ARG A 90 33.85 2.89 1.38
CA ARG A 90 33.51 4.31 1.29
C ARG A 90 34.35 5.23 2.15
N ARG A 91 35.03 4.72 3.20
CA ARG A 91 35.78 5.58 4.14
C ARG A 91 37.23 5.21 4.26
N LEU A 92 37.54 3.94 4.61
CA LEU A 92 38.90 3.50 4.88
C LEU A 92 39.14 2.07 4.36
N PRO A 93 39.87 1.85 3.26
CA PRO A 93 40.50 2.82 2.37
C PRO A 93 39.56 3.69 1.55
N GLY A 94 38.29 3.29 1.33
CA GLY A 94 37.31 4.05 0.57
C GLY A 94 37.20 3.66 -0.90
N PRO A 95 36.73 4.54 -1.78
CA PRO A 95 36.45 4.26 -3.19
C PRO A 95 37.63 3.59 -3.93
N GLY A 96 37.31 2.55 -4.73
CA GLY A 96 38.31 1.75 -5.45
C GLY A 96 38.93 0.61 -4.65
N THR A 97 38.48 0.40 -3.41
CA THR A 97 38.83 -0.77 -2.60
C THR A 97 38.08 -2.00 -3.08
N ALA A 98 38.76 -3.15 -3.13
CA ALA A 98 38.11 -4.44 -3.32
C ALA A 98 38.29 -5.30 -2.05
N ILE A 99 37.20 -5.79 -1.48
CA ILE A 99 37.25 -6.76 -0.39
C ILE A 99 37.63 -8.10 -0.98
N ALA A 100 38.72 -8.67 -0.51
CA ALA A 100 39.23 -9.93 -1.02
C ALA A 100 38.79 -11.13 -0.17
N ASP A 101 38.74 -10.93 1.15
CA ASP A 101 38.42 -11.98 2.11
C ASP A 101 37.92 -11.37 3.41
N THR A 102 37.01 -12.05 4.12
CA THR A 102 36.54 -11.70 5.44
C THR A 102 36.37 -12.93 6.31
N SER A 103 36.84 -12.86 7.56
CA SER A 103 36.62 -13.87 8.58
C SER A 103 35.96 -13.19 9.79
N MET A 104 34.69 -13.47 10.03
CA MET A 104 33.89 -12.80 11.05
C MET A 104 33.22 -13.80 11.98
N HIS A 105 33.20 -13.45 13.26
CA HIS A 105 32.37 -14.07 14.26
C HIS A 105 31.15 -13.17 14.48
N TYR A 106 29.97 -13.77 14.50
CA TYR A 106 28.70 -13.04 14.66
C TYR A 106 28.04 -13.44 15.99
N GLY A 107 27.53 -12.46 16.72
CA GLY A 107 26.80 -12.62 17.98
C GLY A 107 25.52 -11.80 18.00
N GLY A 108 24.57 -12.26 18.82
CA GLY A 108 23.34 -11.52 19.10
C GLY A 108 22.41 -11.28 17.93
N THR A 109 21.38 -10.47 18.18
CA THR A 109 20.40 -10.00 17.21
C THR A 109 20.37 -8.46 17.20
N ILE A 110 19.92 -7.89 16.10
CA ILE A 110 19.74 -6.44 15.91
C ILE A 110 18.25 -6.15 16.01
N ALA A 111 17.85 -5.36 16.98
CA ALA A 111 16.47 -4.93 17.16
C ALA A 111 16.21 -3.56 16.51
N VAL A 112 14.93 -3.28 16.26
CA VAL A 112 14.50 -1.94 15.81
C VAL A 112 14.89 -0.89 16.85
N GLY A 113 15.55 0.17 16.40
CA GLY A 113 16.03 1.26 17.24
C GLY A 113 17.42 1.05 17.84
N ASP A 114 18.04 -0.12 17.63
CA ASP A 114 19.45 -0.30 18.01
C ASP A 114 20.35 0.68 17.23
N VAL A 115 21.25 1.30 17.94
CA VAL A 115 22.29 2.16 17.36
C VAL A 115 23.56 1.32 17.24
N LEU A 116 23.89 0.94 16.01
CA LEU A 116 25.08 0.16 15.72
C LEU A 116 26.28 1.06 15.51
N GLU A 117 27.39 0.74 16.16
CA GLU A 117 28.69 1.35 15.93
C GLU A 117 29.62 0.32 15.30
N ALA A 118 30.02 0.55 14.04
CA ALA A 118 30.98 -0.28 13.35
C ALA A 118 32.32 0.47 13.24
N THR A 119 33.43 -0.24 13.52
CA THR A 119 34.79 0.27 13.45
C THR A 119 35.67 -0.67 12.67
N VAL A 120 36.52 -0.13 11.79
CA VAL A 120 37.58 -0.86 11.09
C VAL A 120 38.91 -0.21 11.38
N THR A 121 39.95 -0.99 11.69
CA THR A 121 41.29 -0.52 12.04
C THR A 121 42.33 -1.24 11.19
N VAL A 122 43.23 -0.50 10.57
CA VAL A 122 44.34 -1.08 9.78
C VAL A 122 45.27 -1.84 10.71
N ARG A 123 45.32 -3.16 10.57
CA ARG A 123 46.20 -4.03 11.34
C ARG A 123 47.57 -4.22 10.68
N ALA A 124 47.58 -4.49 9.36
CA ALA A 124 48.82 -4.76 8.63
C ALA A 124 48.68 -4.36 7.16
N LYS A 125 49.85 -4.05 6.54
CA LYS A 125 49.96 -3.73 5.10
C LYS A 125 50.94 -4.69 4.41
N PHE A 126 50.56 -5.19 3.24
CA PHE A 126 51.37 -6.09 2.44
C PHE A 126 51.59 -5.48 1.05
N VAL A 127 52.86 -5.14 0.75
CA VAL A 127 53.23 -4.45 -0.50
C VAL A 127 52.85 -5.27 -1.75
N ARG A 128 53.07 -6.60 -1.71
CA ARG A 128 52.69 -7.47 -2.80
C ARG A 128 51.15 -7.50 -2.94
N GLY A 129 50.65 -6.98 -4.05
CA GLY A 129 49.21 -6.93 -4.34
C GLY A 129 48.44 -5.81 -3.60
N ARG A 130 49.15 -4.87 -2.92
CA ARG A 130 48.55 -3.78 -2.14
C ARG A 130 47.48 -4.26 -1.16
N ARG A 131 47.71 -5.40 -0.51
CA ARG A 131 46.77 -5.97 0.47
C ARG A 131 46.89 -5.26 1.80
N VAL A 132 45.74 -5.06 2.45
CA VAL A 132 45.66 -4.48 3.80
C VAL A 132 44.75 -5.36 4.62
N ALA A 133 45.19 -5.73 5.82
CA ALA A 133 44.40 -6.45 6.81
C ALA A 133 43.77 -5.41 7.79
N PHE A 134 42.48 -5.55 8.04
CA PHE A 134 41.74 -4.76 8.98
C PHE A 134 41.18 -5.62 10.12
N ASP A 135 41.29 -5.13 11.33
CA ASP A 135 40.46 -5.57 12.44
C ASP A 135 39.09 -4.88 12.32
N CYS A 136 38.03 -5.65 12.42
CA CYS A 136 36.66 -5.17 12.22
C CYS A 136 35.84 -5.51 13.49
N ARG A 137 35.04 -4.53 13.94
CA ARG A 137 34.15 -4.71 15.07
C ARG A 137 32.86 -3.92 14.85
N CYS A 138 31.72 -4.53 15.19
CA CYS A 138 30.42 -3.85 15.26
C CYS A 138 29.75 -4.20 16.60
N ALA A 139 29.29 -3.18 17.32
CA ALA A 139 28.56 -3.35 18.57
C ALA A 139 27.33 -2.46 18.60
N ASN A 140 26.33 -2.78 19.44
CA ASN A 140 25.20 -1.91 19.67
C ASN A 140 25.49 -0.90 20.82
N GLN A 141 24.52 -0.02 21.09
CA GLN A 141 24.63 1.01 22.16
C GLN A 141 24.75 0.44 23.57
N ARG A 142 24.49 -0.85 23.78
CA ARG A 142 24.67 -1.56 25.05
C ARG A 142 26.08 -2.17 25.19
N GLY A 143 26.91 -2.04 24.14
CA GLY A 143 28.24 -2.64 24.08
C GLY A 143 28.25 -4.13 23.69
N GLU A 144 27.10 -4.70 23.34
CA GLU A 144 27.01 -6.07 22.84
C GLU A 144 27.67 -6.17 21.49
N VAL A 145 28.64 -7.08 21.33
CA VAL A 145 29.35 -7.32 20.07
C VAL A 145 28.48 -8.13 19.15
N LEU A 146 28.13 -7.54 17.99
CA LEU A 146 27.30 -8.16 16.96
C LEU A 146 28.13 -8.80 15.85
N ALA A 147 29.33 -8.27 15.58
CA ALA A 147 30.32 -8.86 14.71
C ALA A 147 31.72 -8.42 15.12
N GLU A 148 32.68 -9.35 15.07
CA GLU A 148 34.10 -9.06 15.20
C GLU A 148 34.93 -10.02 14.33
N GLY A 149 36.09 -9.57 13.86
CA GLY A 149 36.97 -10.40 13.02
C GLY A 149 37.88 -9.56 12.14
N GLU A 150 38.22 -10.13 11.02
CA GLU A 150 39.22 -9.60 10.08
C GLU A 150 38.65 -9.43 8.67
N ALA A 151 39.12 -8.38 7.98
CA ALA A 151 38.89 -8.21 6.56
C ALA A 151 40.23 -7.96 5.84
N HIS A 152 40.43 -8.64 4.72
CA HIS A 152 41.54 -8.39 3.83
C HIS A 152 41.03 -7.67 2.57
N VAL A 153 41.62 -6.54 2.27
CA VAL A 153 41.23 -5.73 1.11
C VAL A 153 42.42 -5.47 0.19
N VAL A 154 42.15 -5.23 -1.08
CA VAL A 154 43.09 -4.64 -2.02
C VAL A 154 42.86 -3.13 -2.04
N ALA A 155 43.81 -2.37 -1.53
CA ALA A 155 43.72 -0.93 -1.47
C ALA A 155 43.94 -0.26 -2.84
N PRO A 156 43.26 0.90 -3.12
CA PRO A 156 43.41 1.59 -4.39
C PRO A 156 44.84 2.11 -4.60
N ALA A 157 45.28 2.11 -5.86
CA ALA A 157 46.59 2.63 -6.26
C ALA A 157 46.56 4.12 -6.51
N ALA A 158 45.42 4.66 -6.95
CA ALA A 158 45.26 6.05 -7.33
C ALA A 158 44.19 6.73 -6.44
N ARG A 159 44.34 8.04 -6.26
CA ARG A 159 43.34 8.84 -5.55
C ARG A 159 42.11 9.01 -6.42
N LEU A 160 40.96 8.70 -5.86
CA LEU A 160 39.64 8.88 -6.44
C LEU A 160 38.82 9.86 -5.58
N ALA A 161 38.07 10.70 -6.23
CA ALA A 161 37.11 11.59 -5.58
C ALA A 161 35.82 11.62 -6.38
N TYR A 162 34.68 11.58 -5.70
CA TYR A 162 33.36 11.74 -6.32
C TYR A 162 32.40 12.44 -5.38
N THR A 163 31.42 13.16 -5.94
CA THR A 163 30.31 13.71 -5.18
C THR A 163 29.24 12.64 -5.03
N PRO A 164 28.82 12.31 -3.79
CA PRO A 164 27.72 11.36 -3.60
C PRO A 164 26.45 11.81 -4.32
N ILE A 165 25.80 10.88 -5.00
CA ILE A 165 24.45 11.10 -5.52
C ILE A 165 23.42 10.84 -4.42
N ALA A 166 22.26 11.48 -4.49
CA ALA A 166 21.16 11.19 -3.60
C ALA A 166 20.77 9.71 -3.72
N THR A 167 20.76 9.00 -2.61
CA THR A 167 20.31 7.60 -2.60
C THR A 167 18.79 7.55 -2.71
N PRO A 168 18.22 6.68 -3.55
CA PRO A 168 16.78 6.47 -3.59
C PRO A 168 16.31 5.94 -2.23
N SER A 169 15.11 6.35 -1.81
CA SER A 169 14.47 5.80 -0.61
C SER A 169 13.91 4.41 -0.90
N LEU A 170 14.09 3.48 0.05
CA LEU A 170 13.45 2.16 0.00
C LEU A 170 12.04 2.28 0.62
N ILE A 171 11.02 1.93 -0.16
CA ILE A 171 9.65 1.82 0.34
C ILE A 171 9.27 0.34 0.29
N LEU A 172 9.12 -0.29 1.46
CA LEU A 172 8.59 -1.64 1.57
C LEU A 172 7.07 -1.58 1.43
N ARG A 173 6.55 -2.28 0.43
CA ARG A 173 5.10 -2.37 0.21
C ARG A 173 4.55 -3.57 0.96
N ARG A 174 3.77 -3.31 2.00
CA ARG A 174 2.96 -4.32 2.70
C ARG A 174 1.52 -4.18 2.26
N ASN A 175 1.04 -5.10 1.44
CA ASN A 175 -0.37 -5.20 1.05
C ASN A 175 -0.96 -6.44 1.73
N ASP A 176 -1.04 -6.44 3.05
CA ASP A 176 -1.54 -7.56 3.84
C ASP A 176 -3.01 -7.38 4.31
N GLY A 177 -3.57 -6.19 4.14
CA GLY A 177 -4.94 -5.88 4.53
C GLY A 177 -5.95 -6.82 3.88
N PHE A 178 -5.86 -7.05 2.57
CA PHE A 178 -6.73 -8.00 1.88
C PHE A 178 -6.39 -9.46 2.19
N ALA A 179 -5.14 -9.79 2.52
CA ALA A 179 -4.79 -11.12 3.00
C ALA A 179 -5.48 -11.43 4.34
N ARG A 180 -5.57 -10.46 5.24
CA ARG A 180 -6.34 -10.59 6.49
C ARG A 180 -7.84 -10.78 6.25
N ILE A 181 -8.41 -10.02 5.31
CA ILE A 181 -9.84 -10.17 4.91
C ILE A 181 -10.08 -11.57 4.34
N LEU A 182 -9.23 -12.07 3.44
CA LEU A 182 -9.33 -13.41 2.86
C LEU A 182 -9.24 -14.51 3.93
N ARG A 183 -8.33 -14.39 4.91
CA ARG A 183 -8.26 -15.35 6.04
C ARG A 183 -9.57 -15.40 6.83
N ARG A 184 -10.21 -14.25 7.08
CA ARG A 184 -11.51 -14.20 7.76
C ARG A 184 -12.65 -14.83 6.95
N CYS A 185 -12.54 -14.83 5.64
CA CYS A 185 -13.52 -15.49 4.77
C CYS A 185 -13.40 -17.02 4.78
N ALA A 186 -12.24 -17.59 5.12
CA ALA A 186 -12.00 -19.03 5.04
C ALA A 186 -12.95 -19.87 5.93
N GLU A 187 -13.46 -19.29 7.01
CA GLU A 187 -14.39 -19.95 7.94
C GLU A 187 -15.87 -19.68 7.61
N LEU A 188 -16.16 -18.92 6.56
CA LEU A 188 -17.51 -18.53 6.19
C LEU A 188 -18.06 -19.41 5.05
N PRO A 189 -19.37 -19.69 5.05
CA PRO A 189 -19.97 -20.38 3.92
C PRO A 189 -19.90 -19.48 2.66
N PRO A 190 -19.68 -20.07 1.47
CA PRO A 190 -19.65 -19.33 0.23
C PRO A 190 -21.00 -18.66 -0.06
N VAL A 191 -20.93 -17.47 -0.66
CA VAL A 191 -22.12 -16.66 -0.97
C VAL A 191 -22.60 -16.97 -2.38
N ARG A 192 -23.86 -17.37 -2.53
CA ARG A 192 -24.48 -17.52 -3.85
C ARG A 192 -24.60 -16.13 -4.50
N CYS A 193 -23.88 -15.90 -5.60
CA CYS A 193 -23.68 -14.61 -6.23
C CYS A 193 -24.03 -14.63 -7.71
N ALA A 194 -24.92 -13.74 -8.16
CA ALA A 194 -25.16 -13.56 -9.59
C ALA A 194 -24.04 -12.69 -10.19
N VAL A 195 -23.30 -13.27 -11.13
CA VAL A 195 -22.27 -12.58 -11.91
C VAL A 195 -22.92 -12.06 -13.19
N VAL A 196 -23.04 -10.73 -13.28
CA VAL A 196 -23.85 -10.06 -14.30
C VAL A 196 -23.05 -9.81 -15.55
N HIS A 197 -23.39 -10.47 -16.66
CA HIS A 197 -22.77 -10.34 -17.97
C HIS A 197 -21.24 -10.55 -17.97
N PRO A 198 -20.72 -11.70 -17.49
CA PRO A 198 -19.28 -11.97 -17.46
C PRO A 198 -18.80 -12.46 -18.84
N CYS A 199 -18.81 -11.55 -19.84
CA CYS A 199 -18.57 -11.87 -21.24
C CYS A 199 -17.17 -11.48 -21.72
N ASP A 200 -16.22 -11.28 -20.80
CA ASP A 200 -14.79 -11.10 -21.09
C ASP A 200 -13.97 -12.00 -20.13
N ARG A 201 -12.69 -12.16 -20.50
CA ARG A 201 -11.72 -13.00 -19.78
C ARG A 201 -11.57 -12.59 -18.31
N ASP A 202 -11.47 -11.31 -18.03
CA ASP A 202 -11.11 -10.81 -16.70
C ASP A 202 -12.29 -10.87 -15.73
N SER A 203 -13.49 -10.51 -16.19
CA SER A 203 -14.70 -10.59 -15.36
C SER A 203 -15.07 -12.04 -15.05
N LEU A 204 -14.99 -12.94 -16.02
CA LEU A 204 -15.24 -14.36 -15.82
C LEU A 204 -14.16 -15.00 -14.96
N GLY A 205 -12.87 -14.73 -15.27
CA GLY A 205 -11.73 -15.25 -14.53
C GLY A 205 -11.75 -14.84 -13.05
N GLY A 206 -12.06 -13.57 -12.77
CA GLY A 206 -12.19 -13.07 -11.41
C GLY A 206 -13.31 -13.75 -10.61
N ALA A 207 -14.47 -14.00 -11.23
CA ALA A 207 -15.59 -14.71 -10.60
C ALA A 207 -15.24 -16.18 -10.31
N LEU A 208 -14.61 -16.87 -11.26
CA LEU A 208 -14.21 -18.28 -11.08
C LEU A 208 -13.07 -18.43 -10.07
N GLU A 209 -12.12 -17.48 -10.02
CA GLU A 209 -11.08 -17.48 -8.97
C GLU A 209 -11.70 -17.25 -7.58
N ALA A 210 -12.70 -16.37 -7.45
CA ALA A 210 -13.43 -16.19 -6.20
C ALA A 210 -14.18 -17.46 -5.80
N ALA A 211 -14.76 -18.18 -6.77
CA ALA A 211 -15.41 -19.47 -6.53
C ALA A 211 -14.40 -20.55 -6.08
N LYS A 212 -13.26 -20.65 -6.76
CA LYS A 212 -12.19 -21.60 -6.41
C LYS A 212 -11.68 -21.38 -4.98
N ARG A 213 -11.68 -20.14 -4.51
CA ARG A 213 -11.30 -19.78 -3.12
C ARG A 213 -12.45 -19.93 -2.11
N GLY A 214 -13.60 -20.47 -2.50
CA GLY A 214 -14.72 -20.68 -1.61
C GLY A 214 -15.45 -19.40 -1.17
N LEU A 215 -15.23 -18.26 -1.83
CA LEU A 215 -15.90 -17.02 -1.48
C LEU A 215 -17.34 -16.95 -2.00
N ILE A 216 -17.57 -17.48 -3.21
CA ILE A 216 -18.88 -17.45 -3.88
C ILE A 216 -19.25 -18.80 -4.48
N VAL A 217 -20.56 -19.03 -4.63
CA VAL A 217 -21.15 -19.96 -5.57
C VAL A 217 -21.69 -19.12 -6.73
N PRO A 218 -21.01 -19.07 -7.89
CA PRO A 218 -21.38 -18.18 -8.97
C PRO A 218 -22.60 -18.70 -9.74
N VAL A 219 -23.51 -17.78 -10.08
CA VAL A 219 -24.57 -17.93 -11.07
C VAL A 219 -24.25 -16.96 -12.20
N LEU A 220 -23.80 -17.45 -13.34
CA LEU A 220 -23.42 -16.61 -14.48
C LEU A 220 -24.67 -16.20 -15.25
N VAL A 221 -24.95 -14.90 -15.32
CA VAL A 221 -26.15 -14.36 -15.97
C VAL A 221 -25.73 -13.53 -17.19
N GLY A 222 -26.05 -13.99 -18.40
CA GLY A 222 -25.66 -13.29 -19.63
C GLY A 222 -25.76 -14.19 -20.87
N PRO A 223 -25.43 -13.65 -22.07
CA PRO A 223 -25.48 -14.44 -23.31
C PRO A 223 -24.56 -15.66 -23.22
N ALA A 224 -25.16 -16.86 -23.13
CA ALA A 224 -24.43 -18.10 -22.87
C ALA A 224 -23.33 -18.37 -23.90
N ARG A 225 -23.56 -18.00 -25.17
CA ARG A 225 -22.54 -18.10 -26.22
C ARG A 225 -21.33 -17.22 -25.92
N LYS A 226 -21.53 -15.96 -25.47
CA LYS A 226 -20.43 -15.04 -25.13
C LYS A 226 -19.68 -15.50 -23.87
N ILE A 227 -20.39 -16.00 -22.86
CA ILE A 227 -19.79 -16.55 -21.65
C ILE A 227 -18.91 -17.76 -21.99
N ARG A 228 -19.38 -18.69 -22.85
CA ARG A 228 -18.58 -19.83 -23.31
C ARG A 228 -17.35 -19.40 -24.11
N ALA A 229 -17.48 -18.38 -24.96
CA ALA A 229 -16.35 -17.81 -25.71
C ALA A 229 -15.30 -17.20 -24.73
N ALA A 230 -15.74 -16.44 -23.74
CA ALA A 230 -14.86 -15.88 -22.70
C ALA A 230 -14.17 -16.98 -21.88
N ALA A 231 -14.86 -18.08 -21.60
CA ALA A 231 -14.27 -19.23 -20.89
C ALA A 231 -13.20 -19.94 -21.74
N ALA A 232 -13.42 -20.09 -23.04
CA ALA A 232 -12.44 -20.64 -23.97
C ALA A 232 -11.20 -19.74 -24.08
N ASP A 233 -11.39 -18.42 -24.19
CA ASP A 233 -10.29 -17.43 -24.23
C ASP A 233 -9.49 -17.44 -22.92
N ALA A 234 -10.17 -17.50 -21.76
CA ALA A 234 -9.55 -17.59 -20.44
C ALA A 234 -8.95 -18.98 -20.13
N LYS A 235 -9.21 -19.99 -20.97
CA LYS A 235 -8.81 -21.40 -20.76
C LYS A 235 -9.32 -21.97 -19.43
N VAL A 236 -10.56 -21.64 -19.05
CA VAL A 236 -11.21 -22.10 -17.82
C VAL A 236 -12.42 -22.98 -18.12
N SER A 237 -12.71 -23.93 -17.21
CA SER A 237 -13.87 -24.81 -17.31
C SER A 237 -15.10 -24.20 -16.64
N LEU A 238 -16.27 -24.36 -17.27
CA LEU A 238 -17.57 -24.00 -16.69
C LEU A 238 -18.30 -25.23 -16.14
N ALA A 239 -17.64 -26.39 -16.01
CA ALA A 239 -18.25 -27.59 -15.47
C ALA A 239 -18.76 -27.36 -14.04
N GLY A 240 -20.02 -27.66 -13.78
CA GLY A 240 -20.66 -27.44 -12.48
C GLY A 240 -21.05 -25.99 -12.16
N VAL A 241 -20.85 -25.05 -13.09
CA VAL A 241 -21.25 -23.66 -12.92
C VAL A 241 -22.59 -23.41 -13.60
N GLU A 242 -23.55 -22.85 -12.86
CA GLU A 242 -24.88 -22.50 -13.40
C GLU A 242 -24.76 -21.28 -14.33
N VAL A 243 -25.33 -21.41 -15.54
CA VAL A 243 -25.38 -20.34 -16.54
C VAL A 243 -26.83 -20.08 -16.90
N LEU A 244 -27.30 -18.85 -16.68
CA LEU A 244 -28.62 -18.37 -17.05
C LEU A 244 -28.49 -17.50 -18.30
N ASP A 245 -29.03 -18.02 -19.42
CA ASP A 245 -28.93 -17.37 -20.72
C ASP A 245 -29.82 -16.13 -20.82
N THR A 246 -29.30 -15.05 -21.39
CA THR A 246 -30.02 -13.80 -21.67
C THR A 246 -29.55 -13.22 -22.99
N GLU A 247 -30.38 -12.42 -23.63
CA GLU A 247 -30.08 -11.86 -24.96
C GLU A 247 -28.95 -10.81 -24.95
N HIS A 248 -28.92 -9.95 -23.92
CA HIS A 248 -27.97 -8.83 -23.82
C HIS A 248 -27.72 -8.39 -22.36
N SER A 249 -26.84 -7.40 -22.16
CA SER A 249 -26.42 -6.92 -20.83
C SER A 249 -27.56 -6.39 -19.96
N HIS A 250 -28.49 -5.64 -20.53
CA HIS A 250 -29.65 -5.12 -19.78
C HIS A 250 -30.58 -6.26 -19.30
N ALA A 251 -30.84 -7.26 -20.12
CA ALA A 251 -31.59 -8.44 -19.73
C ALA A 251 -30.86 -9.23 -18.63
N ALA A 252 -29.53 -9.32 -18.72
CA ALA A 252 -28.71 -9.94 -17.67
C ALA A 252 -28.81 -9.17 -16.34
N ALA A 253 -28.74 -7.86 -16.38
CA ALA A 253 -28.90 -7.01 -15.18
C ALA A 253 -30.30 -7.17 -14.56
N ALA A 254 -31.36 -7.13 -15.37
CA ALA A 254 -32.73 -7.30 -14.91
C ALA A 254 -32.95 -8.68 -14.26
N LEU A 255 -32.48 -9.75 -14.88
CA LEU A 255 -32.59 -11.12 -14.35
C LEU A 255 -31.79 -11.28 -13.04
N ALA A 256 -30.57 -10.75 -12.97
CA ALA A 256 -29.76 -10.83 -11.77
C ALA A 256 -30.40 -10.07 -10.59
N VAL A 257 -30.97 -8.89 -10.83
CA VAL A 257 -31.73 -8.14 -9.84
C VAL A 257 -32.98 -8.90 -9.41
N GLN A 258 -33.70 -9.56 -10.33
CA GLN A 258 -34.84 -10.40 -10.00
C GLN A 258 -34.43 -11.57 -9.09
N LEU A 259 -33.32 -12.25 -9.39
CA LEU A 259 -32.78 -13.33 -8.54
C LEU A 259 -32.47 -12.86 -7.11
N ALA A 260 -31.94 -11.64 -6.98
CA ALA A 260 -31.66 -11.02 -5.68
C ALA A 260 -32.95 -10.66 -4.92
N ARG A 261 -33.98 -10.17 -5.62
CA ARG A 261 -35.32 -9.90 -5.04
C ARG A 261 -35.98 -11.16 -4.52
N ASP A 262 -35.88 -12.24 -5.27
CA ASP A 262 -36.45 -13.54 -4.94
C ASP A 262 -35.66 -14.30 -3.87
N GLY A 263 -34.55 -13.72 -3.36
CA GLY A 263 -33.68 -14.38 -2.38
C GLY A 263 -32.89 -15.56 -2.93
N LYS A 264 -32.86 -15.76 -4.25
CA LYS A 264 -32.12 -16.85 -4.92
C LYS A 264 -30.62 -16.62 -4.93
N VAL A 265 -30.18 -15.36 -4.83
CA VAL A 265 -28.78 -14.97 -4.66
C VAL A 265 -28.67 -13.94 -3.55
N ALA A 266 -27.55 -13.96 -2.83
CA ALA A 266 -27.28 -13.08 -1.69
C ALA A 266 -26.27 -11.96 -2.02
N ALA A 267 -25.81 -11.89 -3.28
CA ALA A 267 -24.93 -10.84 -3.76
C ALA A 267 -25.00 -10.72 -5.28
N LEU A 268 -24.60 -9.56 -5.80
CA LEU A 268 -24.37 -9.33 -7.23
C LEU A 268 -22.89 -9.02 -7.46
N MET A 269 -22.37 -9.44 -8.61
CA MET A 269 -21.02 -9.06 -9.07
C MET A 269 -21.11 -8.55 -10.50
N LYS A 270 -20.63 -7.32 -10.72
CA LYS A 270 -20.59 -6.72 -12.05
C LYS A 270 -19.55 -7.40 -12.94
N GLY A 271 -19.94 -7.81 -14.12
CA GLY A 271 -19.08 -8.33 -15.18
C GLY A 271 -18.65 -7.23 -16.16
N SER A 272 -18.76 -7.51 -17.46
CA SER A 272 -18.29 -6.64 -18.54
C SER A 272 -19.26 -5.54 -19.01
N LEU A 273 -20.46 -5.45 -18.41
CA LEU A 273 -21.42 -4.39 -18.70
C LEU A 273 -21.01 -3.03 -18.11
N HIS A 274 -21.62 -1.92 -18.55
CA HIS A 274 -21.43 -0.61 -17.95
C HIS A 274 -22.08 -0.54 -16.54
N THR A 275 -21.56 0.37 -15.70
CA THR A 275 -22.09 0.55 -14.34
C THR A 275 -23.51 1.08 -14.35
N ASP A 276 -23.80 2.03 -15.22
CA ASP A 276 -25.12 2.62 -15.44
C ASP A 276 -26.17 1.58 -15.86
N GLU A 277 -25.82 0.61 -16.75
CA GLU A 277 -26.71 -0.48 -17.11
C GLU A 277 -27.10 -1.34 -15.89
N LEU A 278 -26.16 -1.69 -15.05
CA LEU A 278 -26.47 -2.45 -13.83
C LEU A 278 -27.30 -1.63 -12.85
N MET A 279 -26.91 -0.36 -12.62
CA MET A 279 -27.59 0.52 -11.68
C MET A 279 -29.00 0.88 -12.15
N ALA A 280 -29.24 0.99 -13.46
CA ALA A 280 -30.59 1.18 -14.03
C ALA A 280 -31.55 0.03 -13.66
N ALA A 281 -31.07 -1.19 -13.47
CA ALA A 281 -31.88 -2.31 -12.98
C ALA A 281 -32.00 -2.31 -11.43
N VAL A 282 -30.98 -1.87 -10.70
CA VAL A 282 -30.90 -1.90 -9.24
C VAL A 282 -31.77 -0.85 -8.56
N VAL A 283 -31.79 0.39 -9.11
CA VAL A 283 -32.35 1.58 -8.44
C VAL A 283 -33.90 1.66 -8.45
N PRO A 284 -34.64 1.21 -9.47
CA PRO A 284 -36.08 1.37 -9.52
C PRO A 284 -36.81 0.83 -8.26
N SER A 285 -37.74 1.60 -7.72
CA SER A 285 -38.46 1.21 -6.47
C SER A 285 -39.32 -0.04 -6.60
N ALA A 286 -39.95 -0.21 -7.76
CA ALA A 286 -40.87 -1.33 -8.01
C ALA A 286 -40.14 -2.62 -8.39
N THR A 287 -39.06 -2.54 -9.18
CA THR A 287 -38.39 -3.70 -9.78
C THR A 287 -36.96 -3.91 -9.28
N GLY A 288 -36.36 -2.91 -8.65
CA GLY A 288 -35.00 -2.97 -8.14
C GLY A 288 -34.85 -3.57 -6.75
N ILE A 289 -33.71 -3.39 -6.15
CA ILE A 289 -33.33 -3.92 -4.82
C ILE A 289 -32.89 -2.84 -3.83
N ARG A 290 -33.27 -1.58 -4.07
CA ARG A 290 -33.01 -0.50 -3.11
C ARG A 290 -33.73 -0.74 -1.78
N THR A 291 -33.16 -0.17 -0.72
CA THR A 291 -33.78 -0.11 0.61
C THR A 291 -34.21 1.33 0.93
N ALA A 292 -34.60 1.60 2.16
CA ALA A 292 -34.83 2.97 2.62
C ALA A 292 -33.53 3.79 2.67
N ARG A 293 -32.36 3.14 2.81
CA ARG A 293 -31.05 3.78 2.88
C ARG A 293 -30.53 4.15 1.48
N ARG A 294 -29.88 5.29 1.34
CA ARG A 294 -29.26 5.70 0.07
C ARG A 294 -28.25 4.67 -0.40
N ILE A 295 -28.28 4.33 -1.68
CA ILE A 295 -27.27 3.48 -2.33
C ILE A 295 -25.98 4.29 -2.43
N SER A 296 -24.86 3.72 -1.99
CA SER A 296 -23.54 4.35 -2.07
C SER A 296 -22.43 3.36 -2.40
N HIS A 297 -21.34 3.86 -2.93
CA HIS A 297 -20.15 3.07 -3.25
C HIS A 297 -19.03 3.36 -2.26
N VAL A 298 -18.33 2.30 -1.84
CA VAL A 298 -17.13 2.42 -1.02
C VAL A 298 -15.97 1.72 -1.72
N PHE A 299 -14.86 2.43 -1.92
CA PHE A 299 -13.58 1.80 -2.15
C PHE A 299 -12.93 1.46 -0.81
N VAL A 300 -12.55 0.19 -0.63
CA VAL A 300 -11.68 -0.26 0.44
C VAL A 300 -10.27 -0.33 -0.15
N MET A 301 -9.35 0.47 0.39
CA MET A 301 -8.01 0.66 -0.13
C MET A 301 -6.99 0.11 0.87
N ASP A 302 -6.07 -0.73 0.38
CA ASP A 302 -4.88 -1.16 1.12
C ASP A 302 -3.69 -0.37 0.58
N VAL A 303 -3.42 0.78 1.21
CA VAL A 303 -2.38 1.72 0.79
C VAL A 303 -1.07 1.36 1.49
N PRO A 304 0.02 1.02 0.76
CA PRO A 304 1.27 0.52 1.35
C PRO A 304 1.93 1.44 2.38
N THR A 305 1.69 2.75 2.24
CA THR A 305 2.26 3.78 3.13
C THR A 305 1.29 4.21 4.24
N TYR A 306 0.12 3.58 4.34
CA TYR A 306 -0.88 3.88 5.38
C TYR A 306 -1.12 2.65 6.26
N PRO A 307 -1.08 2.78 7.60
CA PRO A 307 -0.99 1.62 8.51
C PRO A 307 -2.29 0.83 8.68
N ARG A 308 -3.36 1.21 7.99
CA ARG A 308 -4.69 0.59 8.08
C ARG A 308 -5.42 0.65 6.75
N LEU A 309 -6.50 -0.13 6.62
CA LEU A 309 -7.39 0.00 5.47
C LEU A 309 -8.00 1.40 5.45
N LEU A 310 -8.06 2.00 4.27
CA LEU A 310 -8.65 3.32 4.05
C LEU A 310 -9.91 3.17 3.18
N PHE A 311 -11.03 3.67 3.68
CA PHE A 311 -12.32 3.61 2.98
C PHE A 311 -12.59 4.96 2.34
N VAL A 312 -12.87 5.00 1.03
CA VAL A 312 -13.20 6.24 0.30
C VAL A 312 -14.63 6.15 -0.22
N THR A 313 -15.47 7.12 0.14
CA THR A 313 -16.93 7.14 -0.17
C THR A 313 -17.49 8.57 -0.32
N ASP A 314 -18.49 8.87 -1.20
CA ASP A 314 -18.90 8.04 -2.31
C ASP A 314 -18.01 8.35 -3.51
N ALA A 315 -17.60 7.34 -4.23
CA ALA A 315 -16.61 7.50 -5.29
C ALA A 315 -17.10 6.97 -6.66
N ALA A 316 -18.39 6.56 -6.78
CA ALA A 316 -18.87 5.96 -8.03
C ALA A 316 -20.39 6.02 -8.26
N VAL A 317 -21.22 6.47 -7.31
CA VAL A 317 -22.68 6.42 -7.44
C VAL A 317 -23.33 7.81 -7.30
N ASN A 318 -23.04 8.54 -6.24
CA ASN A 318 -23.69 9.82 -5.95
C ASN A 318 -22.86 11.00 -6.46
N ILE A 319 -23.33 11.70 -7.50
CA ILE A 319 -22.57 12.77 -8.17
C ILE A 319 -22.37 13.96 -7.21
N PHE A 320 -23.43 14.58 -6.76
CA PHE A 320 -23.44 15.69 -5.79
C PHE A 320 -24.40 15.37 -4.65
N PRO A 321 -23.97 14.55 -3.67
CA PRO A 321 -24.86 14.13 -2.60
C PRO A 321 -25.22 15.31 -1.67
N THR A 322 -26.51 15.44 -1.37
CA THR A 322 -27.04 16.37 -0.37
C THR A 322 -26.58 16.01 1.03
N LEU A 323 -26.84 16.89 2.02
CA LEU A 323 -26.53 16.59 3.42
C LEU A 323 -27.22 15.31 3.89
N ASP A 324 -28.53 15.15 3.61
CA ASP A 324 -29.30 13.98 4.02
C ASP A 324 -28.78 12.69 3.37
N GLU A 325 -28.39 12.75 2.09
CA GLU A 325 -27.79 11.61 1.40
C GLU A 325 -26.43 11.25 2.00
N LYS A 326 -25.63 12.23 2.44
CA LYS A 326 -24.35 12.02 3.10
C LYS A 326 -24.47 11.32 4.46
N VAL A 327 -25.59 11.47 5.17
CA VAL A 327 -25.89 10.71 6.41
C VAL A 327 -25.87 9.20 6.11
N ASP A 328 -26.63 8.78 5.10
CA ASP A 328 -26.70 7.38 4.71
C ASP A 328 -25.40 6.85 4.14
N ILE A 329 -24.68 7.66 3.34
CA ILE A 329 -23.37 7.32 2.78
C ILE A 329 -22.36 7.09 3.91
N ALA A 330 -22.34 7.98 4.92
CA ALA A 330 -21.48 7.85 6.09
C ALA A 330 -21.81 6.57 6.87
N GLN A 331 -23.10 6.32 7.12
CA GLN A 331 -23.54 5.14 7.88
C GLN A 331 -23.21 3.83 7.14
N ASN A 332 -23.40 3.79 5.82
CA ASN A 332 -23.01 2.62 5.01
C ASN A 332 -21.51 2.30 5.14
N ALA A 333 -20.65 3.32 5.12
CA ALA A 333 -19.21 3.16 5.24
C ALA A 333 -18.79 2.75 6.66
N ILE A 334 -19.44 3.28 7.70
CA ILE A 334 -19.20 2.89 9.10
C ILE A 334 -19.58 1.42 9.30
N ASP A 335 -20.78 1.02 8.86
CA ASP A 335 -21.25 -0.36 8.98
C ASP A 335 -20.29 -1.33 8.24
N LEU A 336 -19.81 -0.95 7.05
CA LEU A 336 -18.82 -1.73 6.32
C LEU A 336 -17.51 -1.86 7.08
N ALA A 337 -16.97 -0.77 7.61
CA ALA A 337 -15.72 -0.78 8.35
C ALA A 337 -15.81 -1.68 9.59
N GLN A 338 -16.95 -1.67 10.30
CA GLN A 338 -17.21 -2.56 11.43
C GLN A 338 -17.25 -4.04 11.01
N VAL A 339 -17.93 -4.36 9.90
CA VAL A 339 -17.94 -5.71 9.32
C VAL A 339 -16.52 -6.15 8.98
N LEU A 340 -15.66 -5.25 8.51
CA LEU A 340 -14.26 -5.52 8.20
C LEU A 340 -13.35 -5.53 9.44
N GLY A 341 -13.89 -5.31 10.64
CA GLY A 341 -13.19 -5.49 11.92
C GLY A 341 -12.67 -4.21 12.57
N VAL A 342 -13.08 -3.04 12.08
CA VAL A 342 -12.79 -1.75 12.73
C VAL A 342 -13.89 -1.49 13.75
N ALA A 343 -13.62 -1.69 15.03
CA ALA A 343 -14.65 -1.60 16.09
C ALA A 343 -15.28 -0.20 16.19
N THR A 344 -14.47 0.86 16.13
CA THR A 344 -14.92 2.25 16.16
C THR A 344 -14.27 3.01 15.01
N PRO A 345 -14.88 2.97 13.80
CA PRO A 345 -14.34 3.65 12.63
C PRO A 345 -14.24 5.16 12.83
N LYS A 346 -13.13 5.73 12.37
CA LYS A 346 -12.84 7.17 12.38
C LYS A 346 -13.13 7.74 11.01
N LEU A 347 -14.20 8.51 10.89
CA LEU A 347 -14.65 9.08 9.64
C LEU A 347 -14.26 10.56 9.56
N ALA A 348 -13.39 10.88 8.61
CA ALA A 348 -13.05 12.25 8.25
C ALA A 348 -14.01 12.76 7.16
N VAL A 349 -14.74 13.84 7.44
CA VAL A 349 -15.56 14.52 6.43
C VAL A 349 -14.67 15.52 5.70
N LEU A 350 -14.32 15.19 4.44
CA LEU A 350 -13.35 15.95 3.68
C LEU A 350 -13.91 17.23 3.08
N SER A 351 -13.06 18.24 3.09
CA SER A 351 -13.21 19.48 2.35
C SER A 351 -11.86 19.99 1.88
N ALA A 352 -11.84 21.09 1.13
CA ALA A 352 -10.60 21.75 0.71
C ALA A 352 -9.88 22.45 1.88
N VAL A 353 -10.60 22.81 2.93
CA VAL A 353 -10.10 23.55 4.10
C VAL A 353 -10.69 22.97 5.39
N GLU A 354 -10.02 23.23 6.50
CA GLU A 354 -10.39 22.75 7.84
C GLU A 354 -11.27 23.74 8.63
N THR A 355 -11.57 24.90 8.06
CA THR A 355 -12.43 25.91 8.70
C THR A 355 -13.82 25.94 8.07
N VAL A 356 -14.85 26.07 8.90
CA VAL A 356 -16.22 26.17 8.42
C VAL A 356 -16.42 27.53 7.75
N THR A 357 -16.80 27.52 6.48
CA THR A 357 -17.07 28.76 5.71
C THR A 357 -18.24 28.58 4.76
N PRO A 358 -19.19 29.57 4.71
CA PRO A 358 -20.33 29.51 3.80
C PRO A 358 -19.97 29.51 2.32
N LYS A 359 -18.74 29.88 1.97
CA LYS A 359 -18.26 29.90 0.57
C LYS A 359 -17.97 28.49 0.03
N ILE A 360 -17.81 27.51 0.90
CA ILE A 360 -17.50 26.13 0.53
C ILE A 360 -18.52 25.22 1.22
N GLU A 361 -19.52 24.77 0.48
CA GLU A 361 -20.67 24.03 0.99
C GLU A 361 -20.26 22.75 1.72
N SER A 362 -19.20 22.06 1.26
CA SER A 362 -18.70 20.85 1.91
C SER A 362 -18.25 21.08 3.36
N THR A 363 -17.82 22.30 3.73
CA THR A 363 -17.49 22.66 5.12
C THR A 363 -18.74 22.74 6.01
N LEU A 364 -19.84 23.22 5.46
CA LEU A 364 -21.13 23.28 6.16
C LEU A 364 -21.71 21.88 6.37
N HIS A 365 -21.66 21.05 5.31
CA HIS A 365 -22.06 19.64 5.42
C HIS A 365 -21.21 18.90 6.46
N ALA A 366 -19.89 19.14 6.51
CA ALA A 366 -19.00 18.51 7.48
C ALA A 366 -19.39 18.86 8.92
N ALA A 367 -19.58 20.16 9.21
CA ALA A 367 -20.00 20.62 10.54
C ALA A 367 -21.36 20.03 10.94
N ALA A 368 -22.32 19.98 10.00
CA ALA A 368 -23.64 19.41 10.25
C ALA A 368 -23.55 17.89 10.55
N LEU A 369 -22.81 17.13 9.73
CA LEU A 369 -22.64 15.68 9.91
C LEU A 369 -21.97 15.33 11.26
N CYS A 370 -20.96 16.10 11.67
CA CYS A 370 -20.34 15.93 12.98
C CYS A 370 -21.38 16.15 14.11
N LYS A 371 -22.19 17.20 14.01
CA LYS A 371 -23.26 17.45 14.98
C LYS A 371 -24.35 16.36 14.94
N MET A 372 -24.70 15.84 13.76
CA MET A 372 -25.66 14.74 13.62
C MET A 372 -25.13 13.46 14.28
N ALA A 373 -23.84 13.18 14.17
CA ALA A 373 -23.20 12.06 14.86
C ALA A 373 -23.24 12.23 16.40
N GLU A 374 -22.93 13.43 16.92
CA GLU A 374 -23.07 13.73 18.36
C GLU A 374 -24.51 13.54 18.88
N ARG A 375 -25.51 13.73 18.02
CA ARG A 375 -26.93 13.56 18.33
C ARG A 375 -27.46 12.14 18.09
N GLY A 376 -26.59 11.21 17.64
CA GLY A 376 -26.97 9.82 17.39
C GLY A 376 -27.75 9.58 16.09
N GLN A 377 -27.76 10.55 15.16
CA GLN A 377 -28.34 10.38 13.83
C GLN A 377 -27.41 9.56 12.90
N ILE A 378 -26.11 9.57 13.18
CA ILE A 378 -25.09 8.68 12.63
C ILE A 378 -24.45 7.97 13.82
N THR A 379 -24.35 6.64 13.76
CA THR A 379 -23.93 5.82 14.90
C THR A 379 -22.79 4.86 14.56
N GLY A 380 -22.10 4.36 15.58
CA GLY A 380 -21.11 3.31 15.47
C GLY A 380 -19.73 3.76 15.02
N GLY A 381 -19.48 5.05 14.83
CA GLY A 381 -18.18 5.63 14.46
C GLY A 381 -17.94 6.99 15.11
N LEU A 382 -16.71 7.49 14.97
CA LEU A 382 -16.33 8.85 15.35
C LEU A 382 -16.20 9.69 14.09
N LEU A 383 -16.86 10.86 14.08
CA LEU A 383 -16.82 11.80 12.96
C LEU A 383 -16.06 13.06 13.34
N ASP A 384 -15.29 13.58 12.40
CA ASP A 384 -14.66 14.91 12.50
C ASP A 384 -14.59 15.56 11.12
N GLY A 385 -14.66 16.88 11.09
CA GLY A 385 -14.60 17.68 9.86
C GLY A 385 -15.16 19.09 10.04
N PRO A 386 -14.89 20.00 9.08
CA PRO A 386 -14.18 19.72 7.81
C PRO A 386 -12.68 19.43 8.02
N LEU A 387 -12.14 18.48 7.27
CA LEU A 387 -10.71 18.16 7.24
C LEU A 387 -10.20 18.21 5.80
N ALA A 388 -9.04 18.80 5.58
CA ALA A 388 -8.31 18.63 4.32
C ALA A 388 -7.69 17.21 4.29
N PHE A 389 -7.37 16.71 3.11
CA PHE A 389 -6.88 15.34 2.94
C PHE A 389 -5.64 15.04 3.80
N ASP A 390 -4.66 15.95 3.81
CA ASP A 390 -3.43 15.83 4.60
C ASP A 390 -3.72 15.72 6.10
N ASN A 391 -4.66 16.53 6.60
CA ASN A 391 -5.06 16.54 8.01
C ASN A 391 -5.85 15.29 8.40
N ALA A 392 -6.55 14.67 7.46
CA ALA A 392 -7.29 13.43 7.71
C ALA A 392 -6.36 12.22 7.87
N VAL A 393 -5.24 12.16 7.10
CA VAL A 393 -4.40 10.96 7.02
C VAL A 393 -3.02 11.11 7.66
N SER A 394 -2.58 12.32 8.03
CA SER A 394 -1.25 12.59 8.61
C SER A 394 -1.35 13.26 9.96
N GLU A 395 -0.94 12.56 11.02
CA GLU A 395 -0.87 13.13 12.38
C GLU A 395 0.09 14.34 12.44
N HIS A 396 1.15 14.33 11.63
CA HIS A 396 2.08 15.45 11.56
C HIS A 396 1.39 16.69 10.98
N ALA A 397 0.67 16.55 9.85
CA ALA A 397 -0.07 17.65 9.24
C ALA A 397 -1.16 18.21 10.17
N ALA A 398 -1.92 17.34 10.82
CA ALA A 398 -2.93 17.73 11.79
C ALA A 398 -2.33 18.55 12.95
N ARG A 399 -1.24 18.07 13.56
CA ARG A 399 -0.53 18.79 14.64
C ARG A 399 0.02 20.14 14.18
N THR A 400 0.62 20.20 13.00
CA THR A 400 1.19 21.47 12.45
C THR A 400 0.13 22.55 12.27
N LYS A 401 -1.11 22.15 11.93
CA LYS A 401 -2.25 23.06 11.79
C LYS A 401 -3.07 23.26 13.07
N GLY A 402 -2.62 22.67 14.19
CA GLY A 402 -3.30 22.79 15.49
C GLY A 402 -4.63 22.05 15.56
N ILE A 403 -4.88 21.07 14.67
CA ILE A 403 -6.10 20.28 14.67
C ILE A 403 -5.95 19.11 15.64
N GLY A 404 -6.77 19.10 16.67
CA GLY A 404 -6.82 18.04 17.68
C GLY A 404 -7.89 16.99 17.36
N GLY A 405 -8.16 16.11 18.34
CA GLY A 405 -9.23 15.11 18.26
C GLY A 405 -8.74 13.69 17.98
N GLN A 406 -9.71 12.77 17.82
CA GLN A 406 -9.45 11.34 17.68
C GLN A 406 -9.41 10.88 16.21
N VAL A 407 -9.88 11.70 15.27
CA VAL A 407 -10.03 11.38 13.83
C VAL A 407 -8.90 11.99 13.03
N ALA A 408 -8.56 13.27 13.26
CA ALA A 408 -7.53 13.97 12.51
C ALA A 408 -6.18 13.22 12.52
N GLY A 409 -5.62 12.98 11.35
CA GLY A 409 -4.39 12.22 11.12
C GLY A 409 -4.54 10.70 11.21
N ARG A 410 -5.73 10.19 11.54
CA ARG A 410 -5.97 8.77 11.86
C ARG A 410 -7.23 8.21 11.21
N ALA A 411 -7.71 8.83 10.15
CA ALA A 411 -8.95 8.45 9.51
C ALA A 411 -8.92 7.00 9.00
N ASP A 412 -9.98 6.26 9.25
CA ASP A 412 -10.26 4.98 8.59
C ASP A 412 -11.14 5.22 7.35
N ILE A 413 -12.07 6.19 7.43
CA ILE A 413 -13.03 6.50 6.37
C ILE A 413 -12.84 7.95 5.92
N LEU A 414 -12.79 8.18 4.62
CA LEU A 414 -12.81 9.47 3.97
C LEU A 414 -14.17 9.66 3.28
N LEU A 415 -15.01 10.50 3.85
CA LEU A 415 -16.25 10.95 3.21
C LEU A 415 -15.93 12.19 2.37
N VAL A 416 -15.93 12.01 1.06
CA VAL A 416 -15.58 13.07 0.11
C VAL A 416 -16.75 14.01 -0.19
N PRO A 417 -16.51 15.24 -0.66
CA PRO A 417 -17.57 16.20 -0.97
C PRO A 417 -18.50 15.74 -2.10
N ASP A 418 -17.95 15.11 -3.13
CA ASP A 418 -18.66 14.70 -4.34
C ASP A 418 -17.97 13.51 -5.02
N LEU A 419 -18.61 12.98 -6.07
CA LEU A 419 -18.12 11.81 -6.83
C LEU A 419 -16.78 12.07 -7.49
N GLU A 420 -16.55 13.26 -8.04
CA GLU A 420 -15.31 13.56 -8.76
C GLU A 420 -14.12 13.52 -7.82
N ALA A 421 -14.23 14.19 -6.65
CA ALA A 421 -13.20 14.16 -5.62
C ALA A 421 -12.93 12.71 -5.16
N GLY A 422 -13.97 11.92 -4.89
CA GLY A 422 -13.84 10.53 -4.45
C GLY A 422 -13.19 9.63 -5.48
N ASN A 423 -13.61 9.72 -6.73
CA ASN A 423 -13.07 8.92 -7.82
C ASN A 423 -11.59 9.26 -8.09
N MET A 424 -11.25 10.57 -8.13
CA MET A 424 -9.87 11.02 -8.33
C MET A 424 -8.97 10.57 -7.19
N VAL A 425 -9.36 10.73 -5.93
CA VAL A 425 -8.59 10.27 -4.77
C VAL A 425 -8.36 8.75 -4.83
N ALA A 426 -9.39 7.96 -5.07
CA ALA A 426 -9.27 6.51 -5.16
C ALA A 426 -8.33 6.09 -6.29
N LYS A 427 -8.43 6.72 -7.47
CA LYS A 427 -7.55 6.43 -8.61
C LYS A 427 -6.11 6.87 -8.35
N GLN A 428 -5.88 8.03 -7.72
CA GLN A 428 -4.53 8.45 -7.33
C GLN A 428 -3.88 7.47 -6.35
N LEU A 429 -4.60 7.02 -5.34
CA LEU A 429 -4.10 6.01 -4.40
C LEU A 429 -3.77 4.69 -5.10
N GLN A 430 -4.64 4.23 -6.02
CA GLN A 430 -4.44 2.98 -6.76
C GLN A 430 -3.24 3.06 -7.71
N TYR A 431 -3.15 4.10 -8.55
CA TYR A 431 -2.18 4.18 -9.63
C TYR A 431 -0.86 4.85 -9.23
N LEU A 432 -0.86 5.80 -8.30
CA LEU A 432 0.34 6.52 -7.87
C LEU A 432 0.91 6.00 -6.55
N ALA A 433 0.04 5.67 -5.57
CA ALA A 433 0.50 5.14 -4.29
C ALA A 433 0.61 3.60 -4.27
N GLY A 434 0.18 2.92 -5.35
CA GLY A 434 0.26 1.46 -5.46
C GLY A 434 -0.68 0.72 -4.52
N ALA A 435 -1.80 1.34 -4.15
CA ALA A 435 -2.81 0.72 -3.31
C ALA A 435 -3.52 -0.43 -4.04
N ASP A 436 -3.74 -1.54 -3.33
CA ASP A 436 -4.75 -2.50 -3.73
C ASP A 436 -6.14 -1.93 -3.39
N ALA A 437 -7.14 -2.24 -4.20
CA ALA A 437 -8.48 -1.72 -4.01
C ALA A 437 -9.54 -2.83 -4.06
N ALA A 438 -10.64 -2.64 -3.33
CA ALA A 438 -11.88 -3.38 -3.48
C ALA A 438 -13.03 -2.40 -3.60
N GLY A 439 -13.99 -2.66 -4.52
CA GLY A 439 -15.15 -1.79 -4.73
C GLY A 439 -16.45 -2.51 -4.39
N ILE A 440 -17.29 -1.86 -3.54
CA ILE A 440 -18.56 -2.42 -3.11
C ILE A 440 -19.66 -1.35 -3.08
N VAL A 441 -20.86 -1.72 -3.54
CA VAL A 441 -22.08 -0.91 -3.41
C VAL A 441 -22.92 -1.44 -2.25
N LEU A 442 -23.38 -0.53 -1.42
CA LEU A 442 -24.16 -0.74 -0.21
C LEU A 442 -25.49 0.06 -0.27
N GLY A 443 -26.36 -0.07 0.73
CA GLY A 443 -27.69 0.54 0.73
C GLY A 443 -28.72 -0.24 -0.09
N THR A 444 -28.36 -1.40 -0.58
CA THR A 444 -29.20 -2.35 -1.32
C THR A 444 -29.54 -3.57 -0.46
N ARG A 445 -30.56 -4.34 -0.87
CA ARG A 445 -30.94 -5.59 -0.16
C ARG A 445 -29.78 -6.58 -0.07
N VAL A 446 -28.98 -6.70 -1.13
CA VAL A 446 -27.77 -7.54 -1.19
C VAL A 446 -26.57 -6.68 -1.60
N PRO A 447 -25.35 -6.92 -1.11
CA PRO A 447 -24.17 -6.18 -1.54
C PRO A 447 -23.87 -6.43 -3.02
N ILE A 448 -23.28 -5.43 -3.69
CA ILE A 448 -22.92 -5.51 -5.11
C ILE A 448 -21.43 -5.24 -5.26
N VAL A 449 -20.68 -6.21 -5.78
CA VAL A 449 -19.30 -5.99 -6.20
C VAL A 449 -19.30 -5.15 -7.47
N LEU A 450 -18.68 -3.97 -7.37
CA LEU A 450 -18.59 -3.04 -8.48
C LEU A 450 -17.12 -2.74 -8.76
N THR A 451 -16.60 -3.34 -9.85
CA THR A 451 -15.23 -3.19 -10.30
C THR A 451 -15.17 -2.52 -11.67
N SER A 452 -14.07 -1.81 -11.94
CA SER A 452 -13.77 -1.29 -13.27
C SER A 452 -13.44 -2.42 -14.25
N ARG A 453 -13.60 -2.19 -15.56
CA ARG A 453 -13.13 -3.15 -16.58
C ARG A 453 -11.60 -3.30 -16.54
N ALA A 454 -10.88 -2.25 -16.18
CA ALA A 454 -9.43 -2.24 -16.08
C ALA A 454 -8.89 -2.87 -14.77
N ASP A 455 -9.78 -3.30 -13.85
CA ASP A 455 -9.35 -3.84 -12.57
C ASP A 455 -8.80 -5.26 -12.71
N SER A 456 -7.70 -5.52 -12.01
CA SER A 456 -7.00 -6.80 -12.00
C SER A 456 -7.86 -7.92 -11.35
N VAL A 457 -7.48 -9.17 -11.60
CA VAL A 457 -8.07 -10.34 -10.91
C VAL A 457 -7.92 -10.19 -9.39
N ARG A 458 -6.83 -9.61 -8.91
CA ARG A 458 -6.58 -9.35 -7.48
C ARG A 458 -7.61 -8.38 -6.88
N THR A 459 -7.91 -7.27 -7.57
CA THR A 459 -8.95 -6.31 -7.18
C THR A 459 -10.34 -6.96 -7.13
N ARG A 460 -10.66 -7.79 -8.13
CA ARG A 460 -11.93 -8.52 -8.18
C ARG A 460 -12.06 -9.53 -7.04
N LEU A 461 -10.98 -10.22 -6.72
CA LEU A 461 -10.93 -11.17 -5.61
C LEU A 461 -11.07 -10.47 -4.26
N ALA A 462 -10.36 -9.34 -4.06
CA ALA A 462 -10.49 -8.52 -2.86
C ALA A 462 -11.94 -8.02 -2.67
N SER A 463 -12.56 -7.55 -3.77
CA SER A 463 -13.97 -7.10 -3.74
C SER A 463 -14.93 -8.25 -3.42
N ALA A 464 -14.68 -9.45 -3.94
CA ALA A 464 -15.47 -10.65 -3.62
C ALA A 464 -15.33 -11.04 -2.15
N ALA A 465 -14.14 -10.93 -1.55
CA ALA A 465 -13.91 -11.21 -0.15
C ALA A 465 -14.63 -10.20 0.78
N VAL A 466 -14.54 -8.90 0.46
CA VAL A 466 -15.31 -7.86 1.17
C VAL A 466 -16.80 -8.13 1.10
N MET A 467 -17.31 -8.45 -0.10
CA MET A 467 -18.72 -8.79 -0.32
C MET A 467 -19.14 -10.03 0.48
N ALA A 468 -18.30 -11.07 0.53
CA ALA A 468 -18.60 -12.29 1.27
C ALA A 468 -18.76 -12.02 2.78
N LEU A 469 -17.92 -11.18 3.37
CA LEU A 469 -18.05 -10.73 4.76
C LEU A 469 -19.36 -9.97 4.98
N VAL A 470 -19.70 -9.02 4.12
CA VAL A 470 -20.93 -8.22 4.23
C VAL A 470 -22.18 -9.08 4.07
N ALA A 471 -22.21 -9.99 3.09
CA ALA A 471 -23.35 -10.86 2.86
C ALA A 471 -23.57 -11.82 4.02
N ASN A 472 -22.50 -12.36 4.62
CA ASN A 472 -22.59 -13.25 5.78
C ASN A 472 -22.95 -12.51 7.07
N ALA A 473 -22.52 -11.26 7.25
CA ALA A 473 -22.93 -10.42 8.39
C ALA A 473 -24.44 -10.10 8.37
N LYS A 474 -25.05 -9.93 7.19
CA LYS A 474 -26.50 -9.70 7.03
C LYS A 474 -27.37 -10.95 7.27
N ARG A 475 -26.76 -12.15 7.29
CA ARG A 475 -27.47 -13.43 7.55
C ARG A 475 -27.58 -13.77 9.05
N ARG A 476 -26.76 -13.11 9.88
CA ARG A 476 -26.78 -13.21 11.34
C ARG A 476 -27.75 -12.21 11.95
#